data_30259f80d5f6b32e883ec3c97db6e057
#
_entry.id   30259f80d5f6b32e883ec3c97db6e057
#
_cell.length_a   1.000
_cell.length_b   1.000
_cell.length_c   1.000
_cell.angle_alpha   90.00
_cell.angle_beta   90.00
_cell.angle_gamma   90.00
#
_symmetry.space_group_name_H-M   'P 1'
#
loop_
_entity.id
_entity.type
_entity.pdbx_description
1 polymer ?
#
loop_
_entity_poly.entity_id
_entity_poly.type
_entity_poly.pdbx_seq_one_letter_code
_entity_poly.pdbx_strand_id
1 'polypeptide(L)'
;RRRISVQDVDETRGLLYLFIKIVGCGTSTLGELQPGNKVNVMLPLGNHFSIPDSGRPLLIGGGGGVAPMLHLSRIMKANGLSPVVLIGTRTDKDILRREEFEKYAEVYYTTEDGSFGEKGYVTQHSVLNEKFDHIFCCGPEVMMKAVASYAAQNNIDCEVSLENTMACGIGACLCCVTDTKEGHKCVCTEGPVFN
;
A
#
# COMPACT_ATOMS: atom_id res chain seq x y z
N ARG A 1 -16.08 -11.28 -4.30
CA ARG A 1 -15.61 -9.89 -4.23
C ARG A 1 -14.09 -9.84 -4.22
N ARG A 2 -13.49 -8.71 -4.60
CA ARG A 2 -12.04 -8.47 -4.59
C ARG A 2 -11.76 -7.16 -3.89
N ARG A 3 -10.81 -7.18 -2.98
CA ARG A 3 -10.24 -5.96 -2.39
C ARG A 3 -9.27 -5.37 -3.40
N ILE A 4 -9.41 -4.08 -3.62
CA ILE A 4 -8.54 -3.34 -4.51
C ILE A 4 -8.30 -2.00 -3.84
N SER A 5 -7.04 -1.68 -3.58
CA SER A 5 -6.67 -0.39 -3.00
C SER A 5 -6.86 0.71 -4.03
N VAL A 6 -7.29 1.87 -3.54
CA VAL A 6 -7.33 3.08 -4.35
C VAL A 6 -5.89 3.49 -4.66
N GLN A 7 -5.60 3.68 -5.94
CA GLN A 7 -4.29 4.14 -6.38
C GLN A 7 -4.22 5.66 -6.45
N ASP A 8 -5.29 6.28 -6.95
CA ASP A 8 -5.42 7.74 -6.99
C ASP A 8 -6.88 8.15 -7.22
N VAL A 9 -7.18 9.43 -6.97
CA VAL A 9 -8.49 10.04 -7.16
C VAL A 9 -8.33 11.38 -7.87
N ASP A 10 -9.07 11.58 -8.95
CA ASP A 10 -9.23 12.88 -9.59
C ASP A 10 -10.63 13.42 -9.26
N GLU A 11 -10.70 14.26 -8.25
CA GLU A 11 -11.96 14.83 -7.77
C GLU A 11 -12.61 15.76 -8.80
N THR A 12 -11.81 16.44 -9.62
CA THR A 12 -12.31 17.40 -10.62
C THR A 12 -13.03 16.70 -11.76
N ARG A 13 -12.57 15.50 -12.12
CA ARG A 13 -13.13 14.66 -13.18
C ARG A 13 -14.04 13.56 -12.65
N GLY A 14 -14.11 13.39 -11.33
CA GLY A 14 -14.86 12.30 -10.69
C GLY A 14 -14.31 10.91 -11.04
N LEU A 15 -13.00 10.76 -11.17
CA LEU A 15 -12.34 9.51 -11.57
C LEU A 15 -11.65 8.85 -10.39
N LEU A 16 -11.84 7.53 -10.29
CA LEU A 16 -11.16 6.66 -9.36
C LEU A 16 -10.17 5.77 -10.13
N TYR A 17 -8.89 5.84 -9.76
CA TYR A 17 -7.84 5.01 -10.36
C TYR A 17 -7.58 3.80 -9.48
N LEU A 18 -7.64 2.62 -10.09
CA LEU A 18 -7.39 1.34 -9.43
C LEU A 18 -6.27 0.60 -10.16
N PHE A 19 -5.30 0.09 -9.41
CA PHE A 19 -4.31 -0.83 -9.94
C PHE A 19 -4.76 -2.26 -9.67
N ILE A 20 -4.89 -3.05 -10.74
CA ILE A 20 -5.38 -4.41 -10.67
C ILE A 20 -4.34 -5.36 -11.25
N LYS A 21 -3.69 -6.13 -10.37
CA LYS A 21 -2.83 -7.23 -10.80
C LYS A 21 -3.68 -8.45 -11.12
N ILE A 22 -3.54 -8.99 -12.32
CA ILE A 22 -4.26 -10.22 -12.72
C ILE A 22 -3.57 -11.42 -12.07
N VAL A 23 -4.27 -12.04 -11.13
CA VAL A 23 -3.75 -13.19 -10.34
C VAL A 23 -4.72 -14.37 -10.28
N GLY A 24 -5.90 -14.24 -10.88
CA GLY A 24 -6.92 -15.31 -10.88
C GLY A 24 -8.21 -14.87 -11.59
N CYS A 25 -9.19 -15.76 -11.67
CA CYS A 25 -10.39 -15.57 -12.48
C CYS A 25 -11.10 -14.22 -12.25
N GLY A 26 -11.30 -13.81 -11.00
CA GLY A 26 -11.98 -12.55 -10.72
C GLY A 26 -11.24 -11.29 -11.18
N THR A 27 -9.90 -11.27 -11.13
CA THR A 27 -9.09 -10.18 -11.67
C THR A 27 -8.91 -10.28 -13.17
N SER A 28 -8.95 -11.50 -13.77
CA SER A 28 -9.00 -11.68 -15.22
C SER A 28 -10.27 -11.07 -15.81
N THR A 29 -11.44 -11.34 -15.20
CA THR A 29 -12.71 -10.74 -15.62
C THR A 29 -12.67 -9.21 -15.58
N LEU A 30 -12.01 -8.63 -14.56
CA LEU A 30 -11.84 -7.17 -14.49
C LEU A 30 -10.90 -6.67 -15.60
N GLY A 31 -9.88 -7.44 -15.96
CA GLY A 31 -8.94 -7.11 -17.04
C GLY A 31 -9.55 -7.15 -18.44
N GLU A 32 -10.69 -7.84 -18.62
CA GLU A 32 -11.43 -7.94 -19.90
C GLU A 32 -12.41 -6.77 -20.11
N LEU A 33 -12.62 -5.92 -19.09
CA LEU A 33 -13.55 -4.81 -19.19
C LEU A 33 -13.11 -3.80 -20.24
N GLN A 34 -14.10 -3.30 -20.97
CA GLN A 34 -13.92 -2.26 -21.99
C GLN A 34 -14.52 -0.93 -21.52
N PRO A 35 -14.04 0.20 -22.06
CA PRO A 35 -14.66 1.49 -21.79
C PRO A 35 -16.18 1.45 -21.99
N GLY A 36 -16.93 1.99 -21.02
CA GLY A 36 -18.38 1.96 -20.99
C GLY A 36 -18.99 0.77 -20.24
N ASN A 37 -18.21 -0.26 -19.87
CA ASN A 37 -18.71 -1.32 -19.03
C ASN A 37 -18.98 -0.79 -17.60
N LYS A 38 -20.05 -1.32 -16.99
CA LYS A 38 -20.43 -0.96 -15.61
C LYS A 38 -19.85 -1.97 -14.63
N VAL A 39 -19.32 -1.47 -13.51
CA VAL A 39 -18.80 -2.27 -12.41
C VAL A 39 -19.53 -1.91 -11.13
N ASN A 40 -19.95 -2.92 -10.37
CA ASN A 40 -20.49 -2.70 -9.03
C ASN A 40 -19.35 -2.59 -8.04
N VAL A 41 -19.26 -1.45 -7.37
CA VAL A 41 -18.22 -1.14 -6.38
C VAL A 41 -18.88 -0.88 -5.04
N MET A 42 -18.28 -1.40 -3.96
CA MET A 42 -18.68 -1.09 -2.60
C MET A 42 -17.61 -0.19 -1.97
N LEU A 43 -18.00 1.03 -1.61
CA LEU A 43 -17.14 2.08 -1.05
C LEU A 43 -17.90 2.84 0.04
N PRO A 44 -17.22 3.42 1.04
CA PRO A 44 -15.87 3.05 1.49
C PRO A 44 -15.90 1.73 2.26
N LEU A 45 -14.75 1.03 2.36
CA LEU A 45 -14.61 -0.16 3.18
C LEU A 45 -13.42 -0.01 4.13
N GLY A 46 -13.68 -0.31 5.41
CA GLY A 46 -12.66 -0.31 6.46
C GLY A 46 -12.11 1.09 6.76
N ASN A 47 -10.89 1.10 7.27
CA ASN A 47 -10.12 2.29 7.63
C ASN A 47 -9.08 2.64 6.54
N HIS A 48 -8.24 3.61 6.82
CA HIS A 48 -7.16 4.09 5.96
C HIS A 48 -5.90 4.38 6.77
N PHE A 49 -4.78 4.59 6.11
CA PHE A 49 -3.56 5.09 6.73
C PHE A 49 -3.79 6.45 7.36
N SER A 50 -3.17 6.68 8.52
CA SER A 50 -3.19 7.99 9.16
C SER A 50 -2.37 9.02 8.38
N ILE A 51 -2.69 10.29 8.56
CA ILE A 51 -1.88 11.39 8.05
C ILE A 51 -1.30 12.09 9.28
N PRO A 52 0.00 11.96 9.55
CA PRO A 52 0.61 12.60 10.71
C PRO A 52 0.61 14.12 10.55
N ASP A 53 0.53 14.83 11.66
CA ASP A 53 0.55 16.31 11.66
C ASP A 53 1.96 16.87 11.36
N SER A 54 3.00 16.07 11.59
CA SER A 54 4.41 16.46 11.40
C SER A 54 5.30 15.23 11.29
N GLY A 55 6.58 15.45 11.04
CA GLY A 55 7.59 14.41 10.96
C GLY A 55 7.91 14.01 9.51
N ARG A 56 8.82 13.07 9.37
CA ARG A 56 9.28 12.55 8.08
C ARG A 56 8.72 11.14 7.84
N PRO A 57 7.66 10.98 7.04
CA PRO A 57 7.06 9.68 6.78
C PRO A 57 7.83 8.88 5.72
N LEU A 58 7.99 7.57 5.97
CA LEU A 58 8.50 6.60 5.01
C LEU A 58 7.37 5.68 4.57
N LEU A 59 7.09 5.67 3.28
CA LEU A 59 6.08 4.83 2.65
C LEU A 59 6.77 3.66 1.94
N ILE A 60 6.47 2.44 2.34
CA ILE A 60 7.11 1.24 1.78
C ILE A 60 6.06 0.44 1.01
N GLY A 61 6.29 0.29 -0.30
CA GLY A 61 5.40 -0.44 -1.20
C GLY A 61 6.06 -1.64 -1.85
N GLY A 62 5.36 -2.78 -1.92
CA GLY A 62 5.85 -3.96 -2.63
C GLY A 62 4.79 -4.61 -3.52
N GLY A 63 5.14 -4.90 -4.77
CA GLY A 63 4.20 -5.50 -5.73
C GLY A 63 2.93 -4.67 -5.90
N GLY A 64 1.75 -5.26 -5.66
CA GLY A 64 0.46 -4.55 -5.71
C GLY A 64 0.28 -3.49 -4.62
N GLY A 65 0.99 -3.62 -3.50
CA GLY A 65 0.96 -2.66 -2.39
C GLY A 65 1.57 -1.29 -2.70
N VAL A 66 2.21 -1.13 -3.83
CA VAL A 66 2.67 0.16 -4.34
C VAL A 66 1.49 1.10 -4.64
N ALA A 67 0.33 0.55 -5.02
CA ALA A 67 -0.83 1.34 -5.44
C ALA A 67 -1.29 2.36 -4.39
N PRO A 68 -1.60 1.99 -3.13
CA PRO A 68 -2.06 2.96 -2.14
C PRO A 68 -0.97 3.96 -1.73
N MET A 69 0.31 3.63 -1.92
CA MET A 69 1.41 4.53 -1.58
C MET A 69 1.43 5.78 -2.45
N LEU A 70 0.99 5.69 -3.71
CA LEU A 70 0.92 6.85 -4.60
C LEU A 70 -0.11 7.88 -4.11
N HIS A 71 -1.31 7.43 -3.81
CA HIS A 71 -2.36 8.29 -3.27
C HIS A 71 -1.94 8.90 -1.92
N LEU A 72 -1.39 8.08 -1.04
CA LEU A 72 -0.92 8.51 0.28
C LEU A 72 0.19 9.56 0.18
N SER A 73 1.19 9.36 -0.72
CA SER A 73 2.27 10.34 -0.92
C SER A 73 1.72 11.69 -1.43
N ARG A 74 0.73 11.67 -2.33
CA ARG A 74 0.07 12.88 -2.82
C ARG A 74 -0.65 13.63 -1.69
N ILE A 75 -1.42 12.92 -0.87
CA ILE A 75 -2.15 13.52 0.25
C ILE A 75 -1.16 14.08 1.29
N MET A 76 -0.13 13.35 1.66
CA MET A 76 0.88 13.81 2.63
C MET A 76 1.59 15.07 2.12
N LYS A 77 1.97 15.12 0.83
CA LYS A 77 2.56 16.32 0.25
C LYS A 77 1.61 17.50 0.24
N ALA A 78 0.33 17.29 -0.04
CA ALA A 78 -0.69 18.34 0.00
C ALA A 78 -0.90 18.89 1.43
N ASN A 79 -0.64 18.07 2.46
CA ASN A 79 -0.66 18.48 3.88
C ASN A 79 0.69 19.05 4.37
N GLY A 80 1.62 19.33 3.47
CA GLY A 80 2.89 19.99 3.82
C GLY A 80 3.98 19.05 4.32
N LEU A 81 3.77 17.75 4.27
CA LEU A 81 4.79 16.75 4.60
C LEU A 81 5.73 16.49 3.40
N SER A 82 6.90 15.95 3.70
CA SER A 82 7.89 15.53 2.71
C SER A 82 8.05 14.01 2.74
N PRO A 83 7.13 13.25 2.14
CA PRO A 83 7.20 11.80 2.19
C PRO A 83 8.38 11.25 1.42
N VAL A 84 8.97 10.18 1.96
CA VAL A 84 9.93 9.32 1.26
C VAL A 84 9.22 8.03 0.88
N VAL A 85 9.42 7.56 -0.34
CA VAL A 85 8.83 6.31 -0.82
C VAL A 85 9.93 5.32 -1.15
N LEU A 86 9.84 4.11 -0.60
CA LEU A 86 10.72 2.99 -0.93
C LEU A 86 9.90 1.89 -1.60
N ILE A 87 10.20 1.61 -2.86
CA ILE A 87 9.52 0.61 -3.67
C ILE A 87 10.41 -0.63 -3.82
N GLY A 88 9.87 -1.78 -3.37
CA GLY A 88 10.51 -3.08 -3.54
C GLY A 88 9.84 -3.92 -4.62
N THR A 89 10.62 -4.38 -5.59
CA THR A 89 10.15 -5.25 -6.68
C THR A 89 11.12 -6.41 -6.93
N ARG A 90 10.71 -7.36 -7.77
CA ARG A 90 11.63 -8.43 -8.17
C ARG A 90 12.64 -7.96 -9.20
N THR A 91 12.17 -7.21 -10.17
CA THR A 91 12.94 -6.71 -11.31
C THR A 91 12.54 -5.27 -11.63
N ASP A 92 13.32 -4.59 -12.46
CA ASP A 92 13.03 -3.25 -13.01
C ASP A 92 11.69 -3.18 -13.75
N LYS A 93 11.29 -4.28 -14.43
CA LYS A 93 10.05 -4.38 -15.19
C LYS A 93 8.79 -4.33 -14.32
N ASP A 94 8.93 -4.62 -13.05
CA ASP A 94 7.84 -4.58 -12.07
C ASP A 94 7.66 -3.17 -11.46
N ILE A 95 8.55 -2.22 -11.77
CA ILE A 95 8.46 -0.84 -11.29
C ILE A 95 7.41 -0.08 -12.10
N LEU A 96 6.35 0.34 -11.43
CA LEU A 96 5.22 1.00 -12.05
C LEU A 96 5.15 2.47 -11.63
N ARG A 97 4.71 3.33 -12.55
CA ARG A 97 4.35 4.72 -12.26
C ARG A 97 5.46 5.57 -11.64
N ARG A 98 6.70 5.30 -11.98
CA ARG A 98 7.88 5.96 -11.43
C ARG A 98 7.76 7.49 -11.45
N GLU A 99 7.52 8.08 -12.61
CA GLU A 99 7.41 9.53 -12.80
C GLU A 99 6.29 10.17 -11.98
N GLU A 100 5.26 9.40 -11.64
CA GLU A 100 4.15 9.91 -10.84
C GLU A 100 4.51 9.97 -9.36
N PHE A 101 5.23 8.99 -8.84
CA PHE A 101 5.75 9.03 -7.47
C PHE A 101 6.74 10.18 -7.28
N GLU A 102 7.64 10.40 -8.23
CA GLU A 102 8.65 11.46 -8.18
C GLU A 102 8.05 12.88 -8.15
N LYS A 103 6.78 13.04 -8.53
CA LYS A 103 6.04 14.33 -8.37
C LYS A 103 5.71 14.63 -6.90
N TYR A 104 5.54 13.61 -6.07
CA TYR A 104 4.98 13.78 -4.74
C TYR A 104 5.95 13.42 -3.61
N ALA A 105 7.01 12.66 -3.90
CA ALA A 105 7.91 12.11 -2.90
C ALA A 105 9.35 12.05 -3.40
N GLU A 106 10.29 11.94 -2.48
CA GLU A 106 11.62 11.42 -2.74
C GLU A 106 11.51 9.89 -2.86
N VAL A 107 11.97 9.30 -3.97
CA VAL A 107 11.68 7.90 -4.28
C VAL A 107 12.95 7.06 -4.38
N TYR A 108 12.95 5.96 -3.66
CA TYR A 108 14.01 4.96 -3.67
C TYR A 108 13.48 3.61 -4.16
N TYR A 109 14.37 2.81 -4.71
CA TYR A 109 14.02 1.54 -5.32
C TYR A 109 14.96 0.44 -4.88
N THR A 110 14.42 -0.74 -4.65
CA THR A 110 15.21 -1.96 -4.51
C THR A 110 14.63 -3.05 -5.41
N THR A 111 15.50 -3.80 -6.07
CA THR A 111 15.12 -4.97 -6.86
C THR A 111 15.88 -6.20 -6.37
N GLU A 112 15.19 -7.34 -6.29
CA GLU A 112 15.81 -8.57 -5.79
C GLU A 112 16.97 -9.02 -6.67
N ASP A 113 16.86 -8.81 -7.99
CA ASP A 113 17.91 -9.15 -8.96
C ASP A 113 18.99 -8.08 -9.14
N GLY A 114 18.76 -6.85 -8.63
CA GLY A 114 19.68 -5.72 -8.76
C GLY A 114 19.60 -5.02 -10.12
N SER A 115 18.53 -5.23 -10.89
CA SER A 115 18.35 -4.61 -12.21
C SER A 115 18.07 -3.11 -12.14
N PHE A 116 17.58 -2.61 -10.99
CA PHE A 116 17.38 -1.18 -10.75
C PHE A 116 17.43 -0.84 -9.25
N GLY A 117 17.98 0.32 -8.90
CA GLY A 117 18.14 0.76 -7.51
C GLY A 117 19.15 -0.10 -6.75
N GLU A 118 18.94 -0.26 -5.45
CA GLU A 118 19.76 -1.16 -4.64
C GLU A 118 19.29 -2.61 -4.80
N LYS A 119 20.26 -3.54 -4.81
CA LYS A 119 19.96 -4.97 -4.87
C LYS A 119 19.54 -5.49 -3.50
N GLY A 120 18.41 -6.19 -3.44
CA GLY A 120 17.95 -6.88 -2.23
C GLY A 120 16.51 -6.57 -1.87
N TYR A 121 16.20 -6.61 -0.57
CA TYR A 121 14.87 -6.34 -0.03
C TYR A 121 14.77 -4.95 0.56
N VAL A 122 13.55 -4.42 0.70
CA VAL A 122 13.30 -3.07 1.25
C VAL A 122 13.97 -2.84 2.61
N THR A 123 14.04 -3.87 3.46
CA THR A 123 14.69 -3.79 4.79
C THR A 123 16.21 -3.77 4.76
N GLN A 124 16.80 -3.86 3.58
CA GLN A 124 18.27 -3.82 3.38
C GLN A 124 18.73 -2.51 2.70
N HIS A 125 17.76 -1.69 2.23
CA HIS A 125 18.08 -0.46 1.50
C HIS A 125 18.75 0.58 2.41
N SER A 126 19.76 1.26 1.88
CA SER A 126 20.56 2.25 2.62
C SER A 126 19.77 3.44 3.16
N VAL A 127 18.62 3.78 2.55
CA VAL A 127 17.73 4.84 3.03
C VAL A 127 17.25 4.60 4.46
N LEU A 128 17.20 3.35 4.91
CA LEU A 128 16.82 3.01 6.29
C LEU A 128 17.86 3.44 7.35
N ASN A 129 19.03 3.89 6.94
CA ASN A 129 19.99 4.53 7.84
C ASN A 129 19.62 5.99 8.19
N GLU A 130 18.64 6.54 7.48
CA GLU A 130 18.08 7.85 7.78
C GLU A 130 17.03 7.76 8.89
N LYS A 131 16.69 8.92 9.47
CA LYS A 131 15.66 8.98 10.52
C LYS A 131 14.29 9.20 9.92
N PHE A 132 13.34 8.37 10.33
CA PHE A 132 11.93 8.48 10.01
C PHE A 132 11.10 8.46 11.29
N ASP A 133 10.02 9.22 11.30
CA ASP A 133 9.13 9.30 12.45
C ASP A 133 7.95 8.32 12.32
N HIS A 134 7.55 8.03 11.07
CA HIS A 134 6.43 7.16 10.77
C HIS A 134 6.74 6.27 9.58
N ILE A 135 6.31 5.01 9.64
CA ILE A 135 6.41 4.04 8.54
C ILE A 135 5.01 3.57 8.14
N PHE A 136 4.74 3.60 6.85
CA PHE A 136 3.50 3.11 6.25
C PHE A 136 3.85 2.02 5.25
N CYS A 137 3.29 0.82 5.42
CA CYS A 137 3.70 -0.32 4.61
C CYS A 137 2.51 -1.06 3.99
N CYS A 138 2.61 -1.38 2.71
CA CYS A 138 1.67 -2.25 2.01
C CYS A 138 2.41 -3.14 1.02
N GLY A 139 2.11 -4.44 1.02
CA GLY A 139 2.73 -5.40 0.12
C GLY A 139 2.64 -6.84 0.61
N PRO A 140 3.54 -7.72 0.15
CA PRO A 140 3.57 -9.10 0.58
C PRO A 140 3.71 -9.24 2.11
N GLU A 141 3.03 -10.21 2.70
CA GLU A 141 3.00 -10.41 4.15
C GLU A 141 4.40 -10.53 4.77
N VAL A 142 5.31 -11.25 4.09
CA VAL A 142 6.70 -11.42 4.55
C VAL A 142 7.41 -10.07 4.61
N MET A 143 7.21 -9.21 3.61
CA MET A 143 7.77 -7.86 3.58
C MET A 143 7.21 -7.00 4.71
N MET A 144 5.88 -6.99 4.90
CA MET A 144 5.23 -6.22 5.96
C MET A 144 5.70 -6.66 7.36
N LYS A 145 5.84 -7.95 7.60
CA LYS A 145 6.40 -8.49 8.86
C LYS A 145 7.83 -8.01 9.11
N ALA A 146 8.67 -8.04 8.07
CA ALA A 146 10.06 -7.58 8.17
C ALA A 146 10.14 -6.07 8.45
N VAL A 147 9.30 -5.27 7.78
CA VAL A 147 9.22 -3.81 7.99
C VAL A 147 8.69 -3.49 9.40
N ALA A 148 7.64 -4.17 9.85
CA ALA A 148 7.11 -3.98 11.21
C ALA A 148 8.14 -4.34 12.28
N SER A 149 8.92 -5.42 12.06
CA SER A 149 10.00 -5.79 12.97
C SER A 149 11.12 -4.74 13.00
N TYR A 150 11.50 -4.19 11.85
CA TYR A 150 12.46 -3.09 11.76
C TYR A 150 11.95 -1.84 12.51
N ALA A 151 10.70 -1.46 12.29
CA ALA A 151 10.09 -0.31 12.96
C ALA A 151 10.07 -0.48 14.49
N ALA A 152 9.67 -1.65 14.97
CA ALA A 152 9.66 -1.97 16.40
C ALA A 152 11.06 -1.91 17.03
N GLN A 153 12.10 -2.40 16.34
CA GLN A 153 13.48 -2.33 16.81
C GLN A 153 14.03 -0.90 16.91
N ASN A 154 13.50 -0.01 16.09
CA ASN A 154 13.92 1.40 16.03
C ASN A 154 12.95 2.36 16.75
N ASN A 155 11.90 1.84 17.41
CA ASN A 155 10.85 2.62 18.09
C ASN A 155 10.18 3.64 17.13
N ILE A 156 9.86 3.23 15.92
CA ILE A 156 9.16 4.03 14.91
C ILE A 156 7.72 3.54 14.82
N ASP A 157 6.76 4.46 14.83
CA ASP A 157 5.35 4.14 14.59
C ASP A 157 5.16 3.53 13.20
N CYS A 158 4.47 2.39 13.12
CA CYS A 158 4.35 1.64 11.88
C CYS A 158 2.93 1.17 11.61
N GLU A 159 2.35 1.64 10.54
CA GLU A 159 1.06 1.17 10.04
C GLU A 159 1.26 0.22 8.86
N VAL A 160 0.57 -0.92 8.91
CA VAL A 160 0.58 -1.92 7.82
C VAL A 160 -0.82 -2.14 7.27
N SER A 161 -0.95 -2.20 5.94
CA SER A 161 -2.22 -2.52 5.29
C SER A 161 -2.29 -3.99 4.93
N LEU A 162 -3.07 -4.75 5.71
CA LEU A 162 -3.20 -6.18 5.56
C LEU A 162 -4.14 -6.55 4.40
N GLU A 163 -3.77 -7.59 3.66
CA GLU A 163 -4.65 -8.27 2.71
C GLU A 163 -5.19 -9.56 3.33
N ASN A 164 -6.51 -9.76 3.28
CA ASN A 164 -7.13 -10.99 3.72
C ASN A 164 -8.27 -11.39 2.77
N THR A 165 -8.68 -12.64 2.80
CA THR A 165 -9.82 -13.12 2.04
C THR A 165 -11.08 -12.34 2.42
N MET A 166 -11.84 -11.87 1.42
CA MET A 166 -13.04 -11.09 1.65
C MET A 166 -14.25 -11.69 0.91
N ALA A 167 -15.34 -11.91 1.65
CA ALA A 167 -16.60 -12.33 1.07
C ALA A 167 -17.67 -11.23 1.17
N CYS A 168 -18.15 -10.84 2.35
CA CYS A 168 -19.24 -9.86 2.47
C CYS A 168 -18.78 -8.40 2.36
N GLY A 169 -17.64 -8.02 2.94
CA GLY A 169 -17.14 -6.64 2.99
C GLY A 169 -17.81 -5.76 4.07
N ILE A 170 -18.67 -6.31 4.91
CA ILE A 170 -19.46 -5.58 5.91
C ILE A 170 -19.36 -6.19 7.33
N GLY A 171 -18.34 -6.99 7.61
CA GLY A 171 -18.12 -7.60 8.92
C GLY A 171 -19.03 -8.79 9.29
N ALA A 172 -19.99 -9.17 8.44
CA ALA A 172 -21.02 -10.15 8.81
C ALA A 172 -20.59 -11.61 8.66
N CYS A 173 -19.67 -11.94 7.71
CA CYS A 173 -19.31 -13.32 7.39
C CYS A 173 -18.08 -13.84 8.13
N LEU A 174 -17.33 -12.97 8.79
CA LEU A 174 -16.09 -13.24 9.51
C LEU A 174 -14.96 -13.89 8.67
N CYS A 175 -15.11 -13.91 7.34
CA CYS A 175 -14.15 -14.52 6.42
C CYS A 175 -12.78 -13.78 6.40
N CYS A 176 -12.77 -12.50 6.76
CA CYS A 176 -11.58 -11.66 6.76
C CYS A 176 -11.03 -11.40 8.17
N VAL A 177 -11.40 -12.21 9.15
CA VAL A 177 -10.87 -12.09 10.52
C VAL A 177 -9.38 -12.34 10.53
N THR A 178 -8.65 -11.51 11.26
CA THR A 178 -7.23 -11.65 11.55
C THR A 178 -6.98 -11.50 13.04
N ASP A 179 -5.94 -12.14 13.52
CA ASP A 179 -5.50 -12.02 14.91
C ASP A 179 -4.65 -10.75 15.06
N THR A 180 -4.99 -9.98 16.08
CA THR A 180 -4.23 -8.80 16.48
C THR A 180 -3.91 -8.85 17.96
N LYS A 181 -3.07 -7.96 18.45
CA LYS A 181 -2.79 -7.80 19.89
C LYS A 181 -4.04 -7.46 20.71
N GLU A 182 -5.04 -6.88 20.08
CA GLU A 182 -6.33 -6.49 20.69
C GLU A 182 -7.42 -7.55 20.52
N GLY A 183 -7.09 -8.73 19.98
CA GLY A 183 -8.02 -9.81 19.67
C GLY A 183 -8.32 -9.94 18.18
N HIS A 184 -9.40 -10.65 17.88
CA HIS A 184 -9.82 -10.90 16.50
C HIS A 184 -10.48 -9.66 15.89
N LYS A 185 -10.00 -9.21 14.73
CA LYS A 185 -10.50 -8.04 14.00
C LYS A 185 -10.93 -8.41 12.59
N CYS A 186 -12.02 -7.82 12.13
CA CYS A 186 -12.48 -7.95 10.75
C CYS A 186 -11.76 -6.93 9.85
N VAL A 187 -10.87 -7.40 9.00
CA VAL A 187 -10.10 -6.52 8.08
C VAL A 187 -10.98 -5.66 7.17
N CYS A 188 -12.22 -6.08 6.88
CA CYS A 188 -13.12 -5.30 6.02
C CYS A 188 -13.83 -4.13 6.72
N THR A 189 -13.83 -4.07 8.05
CA THR A 189 -14.52 -3.02 8.84
C THR A 189 -13.58 -2.32 9.82
N GLU A 190 -12.63 -3.03 10.42
CA GLU A 190 -11.71 -2.50 11.42
C GLU A 190 -10.28 -2.29 10.84
N GLY A 191 -9.99 -2.93 9.71
CA GLY A 191 -8.80 -2.73 8.89
C GLY A 191 -9.14 -2.02 7.58
N PRO A 192 -8.30 -2.10 6.55
CA PRO A 192 -7.13 -2.97 6.42
C PRO A 192 -5.87 -2.49 7.16
N VAL A 193 -5.83 -1.27 7.66
CA VAL A 193 -4.67 -0.66 8.28
C VAL A 193 -4.65 -0.96 9.78
N PHE A 194 -3.51 -1.44 10.25
CA PHE A 194 -3.24 -1.76 11.66
C PHE A 194 -1.86 -1.23 12.06
N ASN A 195 -1.74 -0.84 13.34
CA ASN A 195 -0.48 -0.44 13.96
C ASN A 195 0.19 -1.62 14.67
#